data_7e041e89fa64cbf58888d3cdb6d61a73
#
_entry.id   7e041e89fa64cbf58888d3cdb6d61a73
#
_cell.length_a   1.000
_cell.length_b   1.000
_cell.length_c   1.000
_cell.angle_alpha   90.00
_cell.angle_beta   90.00
_cell.angle_gamma   90.00
#
_symmetry.space_group_name_H-M   'P 1'
#
loop_
_entity.id
_entity.type
_entity.pdbx_description
1 polymer ?
#
loop_
_entity_poly.entity_id
_entity_poly.type
_entity_poly.pdbx_seq_one_letter_code
_entity_poly.pdbx_strand_id
1 'polypeptide(L)'
;FVTMKSELDNINNIRIQEGGLYSDKLGVAGRVDCIAEYKGKISVIDFKTSTKEKKEEWVENYFIQGSAYCEMYEERFLQPIEQVVILIVTEDGAVQTFIKDKKDYLPLLKTAIKEFNEKNN
;
A
#
# COMPACT_ATOMS: atom_id res chain seq x y z
N PHE A 1 6.13 2.03 -22.02
CA PHE A 1 4.71 1.78 -21.79
C PHE A 1 4.51 0.44 -21.08
N VAL A 2 3.94 0.48 -19.88
CA VAL A 2 3.68 -0.73 -19.08
C VAL A 2 2.18 -0.97 -19.07
N THR A 3 1.76 -2.21 -19.34
CA THR A 3 0.36 -2.59 -19.33
C THR A 3 0.00 -3.26 -18.01
N MET A 4 -1.29 -3.29 -17.68
CA MET A 4 -1.78 -3.97 -16.50
C MET A 4 -1.40 -5.46 -16.51
N LYS A 5 -1.47 -6.11 -17.67
CA LYS A 5 -1.10 -7.52 -17.77
C LYS A 5 0.35 -7.78 -17.35
N SER A 6 1.29 -6.96 -17.84
CA SER A 6 2.70 -7.15 -17.48
C SER A 6 2.94 -6.88 -15.99
N GLU A 7 2.21 -5.95 -15.39
CA GLU A 7 2.31 -5.72 -13.94
C GLU A 7 1.70 -6.86 -13.13
N LEU A 8 0.57 -7.40 -13.58
CA LEU A 8 -0.07 -8.54 -12.88
C LEU A 8 0.80 -9.79 -12.93
N ASP A 9 1.60 -9.95 -13.98
CA ASP A 9 2.53 -11.09 -14.10
C ASP A 9 3.63 -11.05 -13.04
N ASN A 10 3.88 -9.89 -12.43
CA ASN A 10 4.84 -9.75 -11.34
C ASN A 10 4.27 -10.12 -9.97
N ILE A 11 2.96 -10.34 -9.89
CA ILE A 11 2.26 -10.65 -8.64
C ILE A 11 2.10 -12.17 -8.51
N ASN A 12 2.60 -12.73 -7.43
CA ASN A 12 2.55 -14.16 -7.18
C ASN A 12 2.23 -14.44 -5.71
N ASN A 13 1.79 -15.64 -5.42
CA ASN A 13 1.59 -16.13 -4.05
C ASN A 13 0.76 -15.16 -3.21
N ILE A 14 -0.47 -14.89 -3.67
CA ILE A 14 -1.40 -13.98 -3.00
C ILE A 14 -1.72 -14.50 -1.60
N ARG A 15 -1.50 -13.66 -0.57
CA ARG A 15 -1.81 -13.95 0.84
C ARG A 15 -3.18 -13.47 1.23
N ILE A 16 -3.51 -12.23 0.80
CA ILE A 16 -4.80 -11.59 1.07
C ILE A 16 -5.23 -10.86 -0.19
N GLN A 17 -6.51 -10.97 -0.52
CA GLN A 17 -7.12 -10.22 -1.60
C GLN A 17 -8.40 -9.61 -1.07
N GLU A 18 -8.52 -8.28 -1.16
CA GLU A 18 -9.67 -7.53 -0.66
C GLU A 18 -10.01 -7.87 0.79
N GLY A 19 -8.99 -7.86 1.66
CA GLY A 19 -9.15 -8.25 3.05
C GLY A 19 -9.15 -7.08 4.03
N GLY A 20 -9.82 -7.28 5.16
CA GLY A 20 -9.78 -6.34 6.26
C GLY A 20 -8.59 -6.60 7.18
N LEU A 21 -7.95 -5.53 7.63
CA LEU A 21 -6.84 -5.60 8.57
C LEU A 21 -7.03 -4.58 9.68
N TYR A 22 -6.41 -4.82 10.82
CA TYR A 22 -6.41 -3.88 11.92
C TYR A 22 -5.10 -3.98 12.71
N SER A 23 -4.79 -2.93 13.45
CA SER A 23 -3.69 -2.90 14.39
C SER A 23 -4.17 -2.34 15.71
N ASP A 24 -4.13 -3.13 16.76
CA ASP A 24 -4.42 -2.67 18.12
C ASP A 24 -3.35 -1.71 18.59
N LYS A 25 -2.10 -1.97 18.21
CA LYS A 25 -0.95 -1.18 18.59
C LYS A 25 -1.03 0.25 18.08
N LEU A 26 -1.45 0.41 16.82
CA LEU A 26 -1.60 1.72 16.19
C LEU A 26 -3.00 2.31 16.31
N GLY A 27 -3.98 1.48 16.67
CA GLY A 27 -5.37 1.92 16.76
C GLY A 27 -6.00 2.24 15.43
N VAL A 28 -5.66 1.48 14.39
CA VAL A 28 -6.15 1.73 13.02
C VAL A 28 -6.70 0.45 12.40
N ALA A 29 -7.61 0.60 11.45
CA ALA A 29 -8.19 -0.49 10.69
C ALA A 29 -8.44 -0.04 9.25
N GLY A 30 -8.52 -1.00 8.33
CA GLY A 30 -8.81 -0.69 6.93
C GLY A 30 -8.92 -1.95 6.09
N ARG A 31 -9.18 -1.75 4.79
CA ARG A 31 -9.20 -2.84 3.81
C ARG A 31 -8.02 -2.67 2.87
N VAL A 32 -7.26 -3.76 2.72
CA VAL A 32 -6.15 -3.82 1.78
C VAL A 32 -6.63 -4.48 0.48
N ASP A 33 -6.19 -3.97 -0.66
CA ASP A 33 -6.54 -4.56 -1.95
C ASP A 33 -5.88 -5.92 -2.13
N CYS A 34 -4.58 -6.00 -1.86
CA CYS A 34 -3.84 -7.23 -2.07
C CYS A 34 -2.57 -7.25 -1.23
N ILE A 35 -2.25 -8.41 -0.67
CA ILE A 35 -0.94 -8.68 -0.09
C ILE A 35 -0.42 -9.93 -0.79
N ALA A 36 0.69 -9.79 -1.49
CA ALA A 36 1.24 -10.84 -2.33
C ALA A 36 2.73 -10.58 -2.57
N GLU A 37 3.40 -11.53 -3.21
CA GLU A 37 4.76 -11.28 -3.69
C GLU A 37 4.71 -10.47 -4.96
N TYR A 38 5.44 -9.37 -4.99
CA TYR A 38 5.65 -8.56 -6.17
C TYR A 38 7.13 -8.67 -6.54
N LYS A 39 7.40 -9.24 -7.72
CA LYS A 39 8.76 -9.57 -8.16
C LYS A 39 9.53 -10.37 -7.10
N GLY A 40 8.84 -11.32 -6.47
CA GLY A 40 9.43 -12.21 -5.49
C GLY A 40 9.56 -11.68 -4.08
N LYS A 41 9.09 -10.46 -3.81
CA LYS A 41 9.14 -9.85 -2.48
C LYS A 41 7.73 -9.58 -1.97
N ILE A 42 7.42 -10.05 -0.75
CA ILE A 42 6.09 -9.84 -0.17
C ILE A 42 5.82 -8.36 0.01
N SER A 43 4.66 -7.90 -0.44
CA SER A 43 4.33 -6.49 -0.54
C SER A 43 2.86 -6.23 -0.28
N VAL A 44 2.56 -5.03 0.20
CA VAL A 44 1.20 -4.48 0.15
C VAL A 44 1.05 -3.87 -1.23
N ILE A 45 0.04 -4.30 -1.97
CA ILE A 45 -0.20 -3.84 -3.34
C ILE A 45 -1.56 -3.14 -3.38
N ASP A 46 -1.57 -1.90 -3.86
CA ASP A 46 -2.77 -1.09 -3.94
C ASP A 46 -3.02 -0.68 -5.39
N PHE A 47 -4.27 -0.87 -5.84
CA PHE A 47 -4.68 -0.54 -7.20
C PHE A 47 -5.49 0.75 -7.19
N LYS A 48 -5.08 1.72 -7.98
CA LYS A 48 -5.78 3.00 -8.12
C LYS A 48 -6.08 3.26 -9.58
N THR A 49 -7.14 4.03 -9.83
CA THR A 49 -7.45 4.52 -11.16
C THR A 49 -7.32 6.03 -11.18
N SER A 50 -6.94 6.59 -12.33
CA SER A 50 -6.78 8.02 -12.47
C SER A 50 -7.07 8.44 -13.90
N THR A 51 -7.60 9.65 -14.09
CA THR A 51 -7.80 10.22 -15.42
C THR A 51 -6.47 10.67 -16.03
N LYS A 52 -5.50 11.00 -15.20
CA LYS A 52 -4.18 11.50 -15.61
C LYS A 52 -3.09 10.80 -14.84
N GLU A 53 -1.88 10.80 -15.40
CA GLU A 53 -0.72 10.32 -14.68
C GLU A 53 -0.48 11.16 -13.43
N LYS A 54 -0.06 10.51 -12.36
CA LYS A 54 0.23 11.15 -11.09
C LYS A 54 1.73 11.30 -10.89
N LYS A 55 2.14 12.38 -10.25
CA LYS A 55 3.51 12.56 -9.81
C LYS A 55 3.71 11.81 -8.51
N GLU A 56 4.93 11.35 -8.25
CA GLU A 56 5.24 10.59 -7.04
C GLU A 56 4.84 11.34 -5.76
N GLU A 57 5.06 12.64 -5.72
CA GLU A 57 4.69 13.47 -4.56
C GLU A 57 3.18 13.48 -4.28
N TRP A 58 2.36 13.21 -5.30
CA TRP A 58 0.90 13.19 -5.16
C TRP A 58 0.38 11.85 -4.64
N VAL A 59 1.23 10.82 -4.64
CA VAL A 59 0.84 9.50 -4.15
C VAL A 59 1.41 9.21 -2.76
N GLU A 60 2.04 10.19 -2.13
CA GLU A 60 2.62 10.04 -0.80
C GLU A 60 1.62 9.47 0.21
N ASN A 61 0.38 9.96 0.19
CA ASN A 61 -0.66 9.47 1.09
C ASN A 61 -0.98 8.00 0.87
N TYR A 62 -0.86 7.52 -0.36
CA TYR A 62 -1.08 6.12 -0.67
C TYR A 62 0.01 5.25 -0.03
N PHE A 63 1.26 5.73 -0.01
CA PHE A 63 2.36 5.03 0.64
C PHE A 63 2.23 5.05 2.16
N ILE A 64 1.74 6.15 2.72
CA ILE A 64 1.47 6.23 4.16
C ILE A 64 0.40 5.20 4.53
N GLN A 65 -0.67 5.13 3.76
CA GLN A 65 -1.73 4.14 3.96
C GLN A 65 -1.22 2.71 3.78
N GLY A 66 -0.42 2.47 2.73
CA GLY A 66 0.18 1.16 2.49
C GLY A 66 1.11 0.72 3.60
N SER A 67 1.85 1.66 4.18
CA SER A 67 2.73 1.38 5.32
C SER A 67 1.94 0.98 6.55
N ALA A 68 0.77 1.59 6.75
CA ALA A 68 -0.14 1.18 7.83
C ALA A 68 -0.59 -0.27 7.63
N TYR A 69 -0.94 -0.66 6.40
CA TYR A 69 -1.32 -2.04 6.10
C TYR A 69 -0.17 -3.02 6.34
N CYS A 70 1.06 -2.63 6.04
CA CYS A 70 2.23 -3.46 6.36
C CYS A 70 2.31 -3.74 7.85
N GLU A 71 2.13 -2.70 8.68
CA GLU A 71 2.17 -2.85 10.13
C GLU A 71 1.00 -3.69 10.65
N MET A 72 -0.20 -3.50 10.11
CA MET A 72 -1.37 -4.29 10.48
C MET A 72 -1.18 -5.78 10.19
N TYR A 73 -0.66 -6.10 9.02
CA TYR A 73 -0.41 -7.48 8.62
C TYR A 73 0.69 -8.12 9.47
N GLU A 74 1.78 -7.40 9.67
CA GLU A 74 2.92 -7.87 10.45
C GLU A 74 2.51 -8.18 11.89
N GLU A 75 1.69 -7.31 12.51
CA GLU A 75 1.19 -7.51 13.85
C GLU A 75 0.32 -8.77 13.95
N ARG A 76 -0.57 -8.98 12.97
CA ARG A 76 -1.52 -10.08 12.99
C ARG A 76 -0.91 -11.42 12.60
N PHE A 77 -0.06 -11.43 11.58
CA PHE A 77 0.46 -12.68 11.01
C PHE A 77 1.92 -12.95 11.34
N LEU A 78 2.57 -12.05 12.06
CA LEU A 78 3.96 -12.17 12.49
C LEU A 78 4.93 -12.38 11.31
N GLN A 79 4.58 -11.83 10.15
CA GLN A 79 5.41 -11.86 8.96
C GLN A 79 5.74 -10.44 8.53
N PRO A 80 7.03 -10.05 8.50
CA PRO A 80 7.41 -8.71 8.08
C PRO A 80 7.08 -8.43 6.62
N ILE A 81 6.50 -7.27 6.36
CA ILE A 81 6.31 -6.74 5.01
C ILE A 81 6.95 -5.36 4.98
N GLU A 82 7.88 -5.16 4.08
CA GLU A 82 8.61 -3.90 4.01
C GLU A 82 8.28 -3.07 2.77
N GLN A 83 7.72 -3.69 1.73
CA GLN A 83 7.51 -3.04 0.46
C GLN A 83 6.05 -2.69 0.21
N VAL A 84 5.83 -1.48 -0.29
CA VAL A 84 4.51 -1.02 -0.72
C VAL A 84 4.58 -0.75 -2.22
N VAL A 85 3.62 -1.30 -2.98
CA VAL A 85 3.52 -1.13 -4.42
C VAL A 85 2.20 -0.45 -4.73
N ILE A 86 2.25 0.70 -5.40
CA ILE A 86 1.06 1.42 -5.84
C ILE A 86 1.00 1.32 -7.36
N LEU A 87 -0.07 0.73 -7.87
CA LEU A 87 -0.31 0.59 -9.30
C LEU A 87 -1.45 1.51 -9.70
N ILE A 88 -1.16 2.49 -10.54
CA ILE A 88 -2.14 3.46 -10.99
C ILE A 88 -2.42 3.24 -12.48
N VAL A 89 -3.69 2.94 -12.80
CA VAL A 89 -4.12 2.74 -14.19
C VAL A 89 -4.78 4.02 -14.66
N THR A 90 -4.29 4.56 -15.77
CA THR A 90 -4.86 5.75 -16.39
C THR A 90 -5.94 5.37 -17.40
N GLU A 91 -6.76 6.32 -17.82
CA GLU A 91 -7.85 6.07 -18.77
C GLU A 91 -7.38 5.51 -20.11
N ASP A 92 -6.17 5.83 -20.53
CA ASP A 92 -5.61 5.33 -21.79
C ASP A 92 -5.01 3.92 -21.67
N GLY A 93 -5.14 3.30 -20.50
CA GLY A 93 -4.65 1.93 -20.27
C GLY A 93 -3.20 1.84 -19.85
N ALA A 94 -2.51 2.96 -19.66
CA ALA A 94 -1.14 2.94 -19.14
C ALA A 94 -1.14 2.66 -17.66
N VAL A 95 -0.06 2.06 -17.15
CA VAL A 95 0.09 1.77 -15.74
C VAL A 95 1.35 2.44 -15.22
N GLN A 96 1.18 3.22 -14.14
CA GLN A 96 2.31 3.78 -13.40
C GLN A 96 2.54 2.88 -12.18
N THR A 97 3.78 2.50 -11.96
CA THR A 97 4.17 1.66 -10.82
C THR A 97 5.08 2.45 -9.89
N PHE A 98 4.67 2.57 -8.63
CA PHE A 98 5.46 3.22 -7.59
C PHE A 98 5.77 2.19 -6.52
N ILE A 99 7.06 1.99 -6.24
CA ILE A 99 7.53 1.00 -5.26
C ILE A 99 8.39 1.72 -4.24
N LYS A 100 8.01 1.61 -2.96
CA LYS A 100 8.75 2.24 -1.86
C LYS A 100 8.82 1.30 -0.66
N ASP A 101 9.79 1.54 0.20
CA ASP A 101 9.94 0.81 1.45
C ASP A 101 9.10 1.50 2.53
N LYS A 102 8.38 0.71 3.34
CA LYS A 102 7.53 1.25 4.40
C LYS A 102 8.29 2.13 5.40
N LYS A 103 9.55 1.82 5.65
CA LYS A 103 10.35 2.58 6.64
C LYS A 103 10.48 4.05 6.29
N ASP A 104 10.38 4.40 5.01
CA ASP A 104 10.45 5.79 4.56
C ASP A 104 9.20 6.58 4.95
N TYR A 105 8.11 5.88 5.25
CA TYR A 105 6.80 6.48 5.53
C TYR A 105 6.30 6.25 6.94
N LEU A 106 6.94 5.39 7.74
CA LEU A 106 6.51 5.12 9.10
C LEU A 106 6.50 6.36 9.99
N PRO A 107 7.50 7.26 9.93
CA PRO A 107 7.44 8.49 10.73
C PRO A 107 6.24 9.36 10.34
N LEU A 108 5.94 9.47 9.05
CA LEU A 108 4.79 10.24 8.56
C LEU A 108 3.47 9.58 8.99
N LEU A 109 3.42 8.26 8.98
CA LEU A 109 2.25 7.52 9.45
C LEU A 109 1.98 7.78 10.92
N LYS A 110 3.01 7.72 11.76
CA LYS A 110 2.89 7.98 13.19
C LYS A 110 2.40 9.41 13.46
N THR A 111 2.92 10.37 12.71
CA THR A 111 2.50 11.76 12.80
C THR A 111 1.02 11.92 12.40
N ALA A 112 0.61 11.27 11.31
CA ALA A 112 -0.76 11.34 10.83
C ALA A 112 -1.75 10.75 11.86
N ILE A 113 -1.40 9.62 12.46
CA ILE A 113 -2.23 8.97 13.49
C ILE A 113 -2.35 9.88 14.72
N LYS A 114 -1.24 10.47 15.13
CA LYS A 114 -1.23 11.38 16.28
C LYS A 114 -2.14 12.58 16.03
N GLU A 115 -2.04 13.20 14.87
CA GLU A 115 -2.87 14.34 14.50
C GLU A 115 -4.36 13.97 14.48
N PHE A 116 -4.67 12.80 13.92
CA PHE A 116 -6.05 12.30 13.89
C PHE A 116 -6.60 12.13 15.31
N ASN A 117 -5.84 11.51 16.21
CA ASN A 117 -6.26 11.29 17.58
C ASN A 117 -6.44 12.62 18.35
N GLU A 118 -5.57 13.58 18.13
CA GLU A 118 -5.67 14.90 18.75
C GLU A 118 -6.93 15.64 18.30
N LYS A 119 -7.32 15.50 17.04
CA LYS A 119 -8.53 16.15 16.50
C LYS A 119 -9.82 15.52 17.02
N ASN A 120 -9.79 14.25 17.39
CA ASN A 120 -10.97 13.49 17.77
C ASN A 120 -11.09 13.22 19.27
N ASN A 121 -10.24 13.88 20.06
CA ASN A 121 -10.29 13.80 21.52
C ASN A 121 -10.84 15.07 22.12
#